data_68571c12f6f6ccfffd8f02627c32c72e
#
_entry.id   68571c12f6f6ccfffd8f02627c32c72e
#
_cell.length_a   1.000
_cell.length_b   1.000
_cell.length_c   1.000
_cell.angle_alpha   90.00
_cell.angle_beta   90.00
_cell.angle_gamma   90.00
#
_symmetry.space_group_name_H-M   'P 1'
#
loop_
_entity.id
_entity.type
_entity.pdbx_description
1 polymer ?
#
loop_
_entity_poly.entity_id
_entity_poly.type
_entity_poly.pdbx_seq_one_letter_code
_entity_poly.pdbx_strand_id
1 'polypeptide(L)'
;MPRFPVQIVRFVDEEPQPGIVESQFRDAQGEVHSIINKVPLFTSADLWSDSDYPQPGFIECSVLERILGPGGNLVRISIEPYHFELTDEKSVFVISEADLSDVSWP
;
A
#
# COMPACT_ATOMS: atom_id res chain seq x y z
N MET A 1 -10.90 -7.24 -4.81
CA MET A 1 -10.22 -5.94 -5.04
C MET A 1 -8.73 -6.18 -5.18
N PRO A 2 -8.11 -5.68 -6.25
CA PRO A 2 -6.65 -5.76 -6.35
C PRO A 2 -5.98 -5.07 -5.16
N ARG A 3 -4.87 -5.64 -4.71
CA ARG A 3 -4.12 -5.12 -3.58
C ARG A 3 -2.64 -5.52 -3.71
N PHE A 4 -1.78 -4.78 -3.04
CA PHE A 4 -0.36 -5.08 -3.01
C PHE A 4 0.17 -4.98 -1.58
N PRO A 5 1.25 -5.73 -1.26
CA PRO A 5 1.75 -5.78 0.11
C PRO A 5 2.52 -4.52 0.49
N VAL A 6 2.40 -4.15 1.76
CA VAL A 6 3.16 -3.06 2.36
C VAL A 6 3.71 -3.52 3.71
N GLN A 7 4.64 -2.75 4.26
CA GLN A 7 5.14 -2.92 5.61
C GLN A 7 4.62 -1.78 6.47
N ILE A 8 3.91 -2.10 7.54
CA ILE A 8 3.48 -1.12 8.52
C ILE A 8 4.66 -0.91 9.46
N VAL A 9 5.33 0.24 9.36
CA VAL A 9 6.65 0.43 9.98
C VAL A 9 6.60 1.10 11.34
N ARG A 10 5.54 1.86 11.64
CA ARG A 10 5.41 2.48 12.96
C ARG A 10 3.99 2.94 13.22
N PHE A 11 3.67 3.08 14.50
CA PHE A 11 2.44 3.68 14.98
C PHE A 11 2.67 5.19 15.12
N VAL A 12 1.77 5.99 14.59
CA VAL A 12 1.94 7.44 14.53
C VAL A 12 1.14 8.15 15.61
N ASP A 13 -0.15 7.81 15.77
CA ASP A 13 -1.05 8.47 16.70
C ASP A 13 -2.20 7.55 17.08
N GLU A 14 -2.63 7.64 18.33
CA GLU A 14 -3.78 6.89 18.82
C GLU A 14 -5.10 7.48 18.35
N GLU A 15 -5.13 8.75 18.02
CA GLU A 15 -6.32 9.46 17.56
C GLU A 15 -6.17 9.89 16.10
N PRO A 16 -7.23 9.80 15.28
CA PRO A 16 -8.54 9.19 15.62
C PRO A 16 -8.47 7.67 15.70
N GLN A 17 -9.34 7.10 16.52
CA GLN A 17 -9.40 5.64 16.64
C GLN A 17 -9.77 4.98 15.31
N PRO A 18 -9.25 3.79 15.00
CA PRO A 18 -8.43 2.89 15.84
C PRO A 18 -6.93 3.14 15.79
N GLY A 19 -6.50 4.31 15.34
CA GLY A 19 -5.12 4.69 15.31
C GLY A 19 -4.59 4.93 13.91
N ILE A 20 -3.47 5.64 13.84
CA ILE A 20 -2.81 6.04 12.60
C ILE A 20 -1.44 5.38 12.56
N VAL A 21 -1.10 4.79 11.42
CA VAL A 21 0.18 4.13 11.20
C VAL A 21 0.82 4.62 9.92
N GLU A 22 2.13 4.45 9.82
CA GLU A 22 2.89 4.68 8.60
C GLU A 22 3.20 3.34 7.95
N SER A 23 2.86 3.22 6.67
CA SER A 23 3.15 2.05 5.85
C SER A 23 4.11 2.43 4.75
N GLN A 24 4.97 1.50 4.37
CA GLN A 24 5.95 1.71 3.30
C GLN A 24 5.90 0.56 2.31
N PHE A 25 6.19 0.87 1.07
CA PHE A 25 6.41 -0.12 0.02
C PHE A 25 7.44 0.40 -0.97
N ARG A 26 8.00 -0.55 -1.72
CA ARG A 26 8.99 -0.23 -2.74
C ARG A 26 8.34 -0.42 -4.10
N ASP A 27 8.47 0.58 -4.98
CA ASP A 27 7.91 0.47 -6.31
C ASP A 27 8.82 -0.36 -7.24
N ALA A 28 8.43 -0.49 -8.51
CA ALA A 28 9.15 -1.30 -9.48
C ALA A 28 10.56 -0.79 -9.77
N GLN A 29 10.84 0.47 -9.47
CA GLN A 29 12.15 1.08 -9.66
C GLN A 29 13.00 1.07 -8.39
N GLY A 30 12.45 0.51 -7.30
CA GLY A 30 13.14 0.45 -6.02
C GLY A 30 12.97 1.67 -5.14
N GLU A 31 12.15 2.63 -5.55
CA GLU A 31 11.88 3.82 -4.75
C GLU A 31 10.90 3.48 -3.62
N VAL A 32 11.21 3.92 -2.41
CA VAL A 32 10.37 3.69 -1.23
C VAL A 32 9.35 4.81 -1.09
N HIS A 33 8.10 4.43 -0.89
CA HIS A 33 7.00 5.34 -0.66
C HIS A 33 6.40 5.09 0.71
N SER A 34 6.01 6.17 1.40
CA SER A 34 5.36 6.11 2.71
C SER A 34 3.94 6.64 2.61
N ILE A 35 3.01 5.95 3.26
CA ILE A 35 1.61 6.36 3.34
C ILE A 35 1.20 6.31 4.80
N ILE A 36 0.68 7.41 5.31
CA ILE A 36 0.17 7.51 6.68
C ILE A 36 -1.35 7.54 6.63
N ASN A 37 -1.98 6.57 7.28
CA ASN A 37 -3.44 6.49 7.33
C ASN A 37 -3.86 5.56 8.45
N LYS A 38 -5.17 5.36 8.59
CA LYS A 38 -5.75 4.55 9.65
C LYS A 38 -5.41 3.07 9.49
N VAL A 39 -5.22 2.39 10.60
CA VAL A 39 -4.88 0.96 10.65
C VAL A 39 -5.76 0.10 9.74
N PRO A 40 -7.11 0.22 9.75
CA PRO A 40 -7.94 -0.68 8.94
C PRO A 40 -7.74 -0.58 7.43
N LEU A 41 -7.10 0.49 6.94
CA LEU A 41 -6.80 0.59 5.51
C LEU A 41 -5.68 -0.34 5.07
N PHE A 42 -4.88 -0.83 6.03
CA PHE A 42 -3.72 -1.67 5.74
C PHE A 42 -3.86 -3.11 6.23
N THR A 43 -4.63 -3.34 7.29
CA THR A 43 -4.73 -4.66 7.90
C THR A 43 -6.05 -4.83 8.63
N SER A 44 -6.50 -6.08 8.77
CA SER A 44 -7.63 -6.43 9.63
C SER A 44 -7.20 -6.70 11.08
N ALA A 45 -5.90 -6.74 11.33
CA ALA A 45 -5.38 -6.93 12.68
C ALA A 45 -5.49 -5.63 13.49
N ASP A 46 -5.64 -5.77 14.79
CA ASP A 46 -5.57 -4.62 15.70
C ASP A 46 -4.10 -4.30 15.98
N LEU A 47 -3.75 -3.02 15.85
CA LEU A 47 -2.40 -2.57 16.14
C LEU A 47 -2.44 -1.45 17.19
N TRP A 48 -1.42 -1.43 18.03
CA TRP A 48 -1.27 -0.49 19.13
C TRP A 48 0.12 0.15 19.08
N SER A 49 0.31 1.19 19.86
CA SER A 49 1.61 1.88 19.93
C SER A 49 2.74 0.96 20.42
N ASP A 50 2.41 -0.07 21.19
CA ASP A 50 3.38 -1.04 21.73
C ASP A 50 3.41 -2.35 20.95
N SER A 51 2.75 -2.43 19.80
CA SER A 51 2.85 -3.60 18.92
C SER A 51 4.25 -3.69 18.34
N ASP A 52 4.65 -4.90 17.95
CA ASP A 52 5.94 -5.10 17.27
C ASP A 52 5.85 -4.64 15.82
N TYR A 53 6.84 -3.89 15.37
CA TYR A 53 6.92 -3.41 13.99
C TYR A 53 8.24 -3.85 13.36
N PRO A 54 8.31 -4.04 12.02
CA PRO A 54 7.21 -3.85 11.08
C PRO A 54 6.18 -4.97 11.12
N GLN A 55 4.96 -4.66 10.67
CA GLN A 55 3.88 -5.62 10.52
C GLN A 55 3.48 -5.69 9.05
N PRO A 56 3.07 -6.86 8.55
CA PRO A 56 2.58 -6.96 7.18
C PRO A 56 1.22 -6.29 7.03
N GLY A 57 1.00 -5.70 5.86
CA GLY A 57 -0.29 -5.13 5.50
C GLY A 57 -0.46 -5.13 3.99
N PHE A 58 -1.58 -4.60 3.55
CA PHE A 58 -1.92 -4.49 2.12
C PHE A 58 -2.57 -3.14 1.87
N ILE A 59 -2.43 -2.66 0.63
CA ILE A 59 -3.16 -1.49 0.15
C ILE A 59 -4.03 -1.93 -1.02
N GLU A 60 -5.32 -1.64 -0.96
CA GLU A 60 -6.22 -1.85 -2.09
C GLU A 60 -5.96 -0.78 -3.14
N CYS A 61 -6.08 -1.16 -4.40
CA CYS A 61 -5.78 -0.26 -5.52
C CYS A 61 -6.66 -0.56 -6.71
N SER A 62 -6.66 0.38 -7.66
CA SER A 62 -7.24 0.20 -8.98
C SER A 62 -6.11 -0.01 -9.98
N VAL A 63 -6.27 -0.97 -10.88
CA VAL A 63 -5.31 -1.22 -11.95
C VAL A 63 -5.62 -0.28 -13.10
N LEU A 64 -4.66 0.54 -13.48
CA LEU A 64 -4.79 1.49 -14.59
C LEU A 64 -4.26 0.92 -15.89
N GLU A 65 -3.14 0.20 -15.83
CA GLU A 65 -2.47 -0.27 -17.03
C GLU A 65 -1.53 -1.43 -16.68
N ARG A 66 -1.47 -2.42 -17.56
CA ARG A 66 -0.50 -3.50 -17.46
C ARG A 66 0.61 -3.23 -18.46
N ILE A 67 1.85 -3.23 -17.99
CA ILE A 67 3.02 -2.93 -18.80
C ILE A 67 3.83 -4.21 -18.97
N LEU A 68 3.84 -4.77 -20.18
CA LEU A 68 4.56 -5.99 -20.47
C LEU A 68 5.98 -5.64 -20.89
N GLY A 69 6.96 -6.33 -20.31
CA GLY A 69 8.35 -6.04 -20.59
C GLY A 69 9.24 -7.27 -20.52
N PRO A 70 10.44 -7.21 -21.11
CA PRO A 70 11.35 -8.36 -21.16
C PRO A 70 11.95 -8.74 -19.81
N GLY A 71 12.01 -7.81 -18.87
CA GLY A 71 12.51 -8.06 -17.52
C GLY A 71 11.42 -8.43 -16.52
N GLY A 72 10.18 -8.62 -16.98
CA GLY A 72 9.02 -8.90 -16.15
C GLY A 72 7.92 -7.90 -16.40
N ASN A 73 6.72 -8.22 -15.95
CA ASN A 73 5.56 -7.36 -16.15
C ASN A 73 5.42 -6.37 -15.00
N LEU A 74 5.06 -5.15 -15.34
CA LEU A 74 4.78 -4.08 -14.39
C LEU A 74 3.31 -3.70 -14.47
N VAL A 75 2.81 -3.06 -13.42
CA VAL A 75 1.42 -2.59 -13.37
C VAL A 75 1.41 -1.17 -12.84
N ARG A 76 0.70 -0.29 -13.55
CA ARG A 76 0.41 1.05 -13.04
C ARG A 76 -0.88 0.97 -12.26
N ILE A 77 -0.83 1.42 -11.00
CA ILE A 77 -1.97 1.34 -10.08
C ILE A 77 -2.26 2.71 -9.50
N SER A 78 -3.51 2.88 -9.06
CA SER A 78 -3.92 4.08 -8.31
C SER A 78 -4.49 3.66 -6.97
N ILE A 79 -4.10 4.36 -5.90
CA ILE A 79 -4.66 4.18 -4.57
C ILE A 79 -5.66 5.28 -4.23
N GLU A 80 -5.90 6.23 -5.13
CA GLU A 80 -6.76 7.38 -4.89
C GLU A 80 -8.18 7.00 -4.40
N PRO A 81 -8.85 5.98 -4.96
CA PRO A 81 -10.20 5.65 -4.50
C PRO A 81 -10.28 5.16 -3.06
N TYR A 82 -9.15 4.75 -2.48
CA TYR A 82 -9.11 4.08 -1.17
C TYR A 82 -8.35 4.87 -0.11
N HIS A 83 -7.65 5.94 -0.51
CA HIS A 83 -6.81 6.73 0.39
C HIS A 83 -7.06 8.22 0.12
N PHE A 84 -7.67 8.90 1.07
CA PHE A 84 -8.10 10.28 0.89
C PHE A 84 -7.07 11.29 1.40
N GLU A 85 -6.27 10.89 2.38
CA GLU A 85 -5.29 11.77 3.01
C GLU A 85 -3.93 11.11 2.89
N LEU A 86 -3.12 11.62 1.99
CA LEU A 86 -1.78 11.10 1.74
C LEU A 86 -0.75 12.07 2.28
N THR A 87 0.33 11.54 2.82
CA THR A 87 1.46 12.35 3.28
C THR A 87 2.22 12.95 2.11
N ASP A 88 2.22 12.27 0.98
CA ASP A 88 2.63 12.88 -0.27
C ASP A 88 1.42 12.92 -1.21
N GLU A 89 1.50 13.74 -2.24
CA GLU A 89 0.38 13.95 -3.16
C GLU A 89 0.28 12.87 -4.24
N LYS A 90 1.20 11.94 -4.24
CA LYS A 90 1.26 10.92 -5.28
C LYS A 90 0.27 9.80 -4.96
N SER A 91 -0.59 9.49 -5.91
CA SER A 91 -1.58 8.41 -5.79
C SER A 91 -1.39 7.31 -6.85
N VAL A 92 -0.52 7.53 -7.83
CA VAL A 92 -0.27 6.58 -8.92
C VAL A 92 1.16 6.07 -8.81
N PHE A 93 1.30 4.75 -8.87
CA PHE A 93 2.60 4.08 -8.74
C PHE A 93 2.71 2.97 -9.76
N VAL A 94 3.95 2.60 -10.08
CA VAL A 94 4.23 1.43 -10.91
C VAL A 94 4.88 0.38 -10.02
N ILE A 95 4.27 -0.79 -9.94
CA ILE A 95 4.76 -1.90 -9.13
C ILE A 95 4.97 -3.13 -9.99
N SER A 96 5.70 -4.11 -9.47
CA SER A 96 5.83 -5.40 -10.12
C SER A 96 4.49 -6.12 -10.13
N GLU A 97 4.13 -6.73 -11.27
CA GLU A 97 2.92 -7.54 -11.34
C GLU A 97 2.93 -8.68 -10.31
N ALA A 98 4.10 -9.19 -9.98
CA ALA A 98 4.26 -10.26 -8.99
C ALA A 98 3.79 -9.84 -7.58
N ASP A 99 3.80 -8.54 -7.28
CA ASP A 99 3.36 -8.03 -5.98
C ASP A 99 1.86 -7.80 -5.92
N LEU A 100 1.19 -7.80 -7.06
CA LEU A 100 -0.24 -7.55 -7.12
C LEU A 100 -1.00 -8.85 -6.88
N SER A 101 -2.00 -8.81 -6.00
CA SER A 101 -2.84 -9.97 -5.70
C SER A 101 -4.31 -9.61 -5.88
N ASP A 102 -5.15 -10.63 -5.91
CA ASP A 102 -6.61 -10.52 -6.03
C ASP A 102 -7.04 -9.74 -7.27
N VAL A 103 -6.33 -9.97 -8.38
CA VAL A 103 -6.60 -9.34 -9.67
C VAL A 103 -7.06 -10.41 -10.66
N SER A 104 -8.05 -10.05 -11.49
CA SER A 104 -8.50 -10.89 -12.62
C SER A 104 -8.07 -10.21 -13.91
N TRP A 105 -7.28 -10.93 -14.69
CA TRP A 105 -6.91 -10.46 -16.03
C TRP A 105 -7.89 -10.99 -17.04
N PRO A 106 -8.30 -10.17 -18.03
CA PRO A 106 -9.17 -10.63 -19.11
C PRO A 106 -8.50 -11.62 -20.04
#